data_ec318bf7f4ffb6536617c163c471f026
#
_entry.id   ec318bf7f4ffb6536617c163c471f026
#
_cell.length_a   1.000
_cell.length_b   1.000
_cell.length_c   1.000
_cell.angle_alpha   90.00
_cell.angle_beta   90.00
_cell.angle_gamma   90.00
#
_symmetry.space_group_name_H-M   'P 1'
#
loop_
_entity.id
_entity.type
_entity.pdbx_description
1 polymer ?
#
loop_
_entity_poly.entity_id
_entity_poly.type
_entity_poly.pdbx_seq_one_letter_code
_entity_poly.pdbx_strand_id
1 'polypeptide(L)'
;SALVATAQMATPDFGSREFWEANALAPKDEYVEWFAGYAELVNVLRCACSPGSTVLHAGCGISSLSQALYDDGFRHQVAVDFSEQCMLRQRELCGPARPEMGNAVMDCTRLGLRPASVDVCIDKGTLDALLCIDEGSEEAVAAMADEVRRVLRLDGLWVIISFNSPSTVVPVVEACHAAALVACHALHSGNGVLYVYSCKLGPDEPAGADVRSASLHLCACAQLPPVHAASPCLCPAPAPPAHCTDAPLRLC
;
A
#
# COMPACT_ATOMS: atom_id res chain seq x y z
N SER A 1 46.09 13.75 20.46
CA SER A 1 44.79 13.06 20.75
C SER A 1 43.71 13.77 19.99
N ALA A 2 43.35 13.25 18.81
CA ALA A 2 42.19 13.70 18.06
C ALA A 2 41.00 12.91 18.54
N LEU A 3 40.06 13.55 19.24
CA LEU A 3 38.74 13.00 19.51
C LEU A 3 38.00 12.93 18.17
N VAL A 4 37.89 11.75 17.62
CA VAL A 4 36.94 11.46 16.56
C VAL A 4 35.56 11.46 17.24
N ALA A 5 34.84 12.58 17.11
CA ALA A 5 33.42 12.64 17.44
C ALA A 5 32.72 11.74 16.44
N THR A 6 32.35 10.54 16.87
CA THR A 6 31.36 9.72 16.16
C THR A 6 30.03 10.49 16.23
N ALA A 7 29.69 11.18 15.14
CA ALA A 7 28.35 11.71 14.98
C ALA A 7 27.40 10.51 15.08
N GLN A 8 26.69 10.37 16.19
CA GLN A 8 25.54 9.49 16.30
C GLN A 8 24.55 9.98 15.24
N MET A 9 24.39 9.22 14.17
CA MET A 9 23.33 9.51 13.21
C MET A 9 22.01 9.41 13.98
N ALA A 10 21.31 10.54 14.06
CA ALA A 10 19.99 10.57 14.65
C ALA A 10 19.09 9.54 13.93
N THR A 11 18.29 8.82 14.69
CA THR A 11 17.30 7.90 14.11
C THR A 11 16.40 8.70 13.16
N PRO A 12 16.16 8.24 11.93
CA PRO A 12 15.28 8.92 11.00
C PRO A 12 13.88 9.10 11.62
N ASP A 13 13.36 10.31 11.57
CA ASP A 13 12.02 10.63 12.01
C ASP A 13 11.03 10.37 10.86
N PHE A 14 10.61 9.14 10.71
CA PHE A 14 9.67 8.72 9.66
C PHE A 14 8.26 9.32 9.82
N GLY A 15 7.92 9.88 10.97
CA GLY A 15 6.66 10.57 11.22
C GLY A 15 6.67 12.03 10.73
N SER A 16 7.86 12.60 10.45
CA SER A 16 7.96 14.02 10.11
C SER A 16 7.83 14.27 8.60
N ARG A 17 7.10 15.35 8.28
CA ARG A 17 7.01 15.85 6.90
C ARG A 17 8.38 16.28 6.38
N GLU A 18 9.17 16.91 7.21
CA GLU A 18 10.51 17.44 6.90
C GLU A 18 11.46 16.32 6.46
N PHE A 19 11.38 15.15 7.12
CA PHE A 19 12.16 13.98 6.72
C PHE A 19 11.83 13.56 5.28
N TRP A 20 10.55 13.44 4.94
CA TRP A 20 10.14 12.98 3.61
C TRP A 20 10.43 14.01 2.51
N GLU A 21 10.25 15.31 2.78
CA GLU A 21 10.65 16.39 1.85
C GLU A 21 12.16 16.37 1.59
N ALA A 22 12.97 16.24 2.64
CA ALA A 22 14.42 16.14 2.50
C ALA A 22 14.85 14.87 1.74
N ASN A 23 14.16 13.75 1.99
CA ASN A 23 14.42 12.49 1.30
C ASN A 23 14.07 12.57 -0.20
N ALA A 24 13.03 13.30 -0.57
CA ALA A 24 12.64 13.55 -1.95
C ALA A 24 13.68 14.40 -2.73
N LEU A 25 14.34 15.32 -2.04
CA LEU A 25 15.37 16.19 -2.61
C LEU A 25 16.75 15.52 -2.72
N ALA A 26 16.98 14.40 -2.04
CA ALA A 26 18.26 13.72 -2.08
C ALA A 26 18.62 13.36 -3.54
N PRO A 27 19.89 13.62 -3.96
CA PRO A 27 20.32 13.33 -5.32
C PRO A 27 20.30 11.81 -5.54
N LYS A 28 19.33 11.36 -6.28
CA LYS A 28 19.15 9.97 -6.67
C LYS A 28 18.73 9.95 -8.13
N ASP A 29 19.52 9.28 -8.93
CA ASP A 29 19.24 9.11 -10.36
C ASP A 29 18.22 7.99 -10.61
N GLU A 30 17.84 7.25 -9.55
CA GLU A 30 17.02 6.05 -9.60
C GLU A 30 15.81 6.17 -8.64
N TYR A 31 14.82 5.31 -8.85
CA TYR A 31 13.69 5.12 -7.93
C TYR A 31 14.18 4.65 -6.55
N VAL A 32 13.50 5.11 -5.52
CA VAL A 32 13.74 4.63 -4.15
C VAL A 32 12.64 3.65 -3.79
N GLU A 33 12.99 2.38 -3.69
CA GLU A 33 12.08 1.35 -3.24
C GLU A 33 12.20 1.14 -1.73
N TRP A 34 11.14 1.51 -1.04
CA TRP A 34 10.93 1.12 0.35
C TRP A 34 10.25 -0.25 0.38
N PHE A 35 10.71 -1.13 1.27
CA PHE A 35 10.17 -2.46 1.55
C PHE A 35 10.41 -3.46 0.43
N ALA A 36 9.67 -3.37 -0.67
CA ALA A 36 9.74 -4.27 -1.80
C ALA A 36 9.39 -3.55 -3.11
N GLY A 37 9.96 -4.01 -4.20
CA GLY A 37 9.62 -3.57 -5.55
C GLY A 37 8.49 -4.39 -6.16
N TYR A 38 8.17 -4.08 -7.42
CA TYR A 38 7.08 -4.75 -8.12
C TYR A 38 7.29 -6.27 -8.26
N ALA A 39 8.53 -6.72 -8.49
CA ALA A 39 8.84 -8.13 -8.70
C ALA A 39 8.43 -9.01 -7.52
N GLU A 40 8.60 -8.52 -6.29
CA GLU A 40 8.21 -9.21 -5.07
C GLU A 40 6.69 -9.16 -4.83
N LEU A 41 6.03 -8.11 -5.28
CA LEU A 41 4.62 -7.83 -5.00
C LEU A 41 3.67 -8.28 -6.12
N VAL A 42 4.17 -8.59 -7.31
CA VAL A 42 3.40 -8.79 -8.54
C VAL A 42 2.25 -9.78 -8.38
N ASN A 43 2.47 -10.91 -7.72
CA ASN A 43 1.44 -11.93 -7.58
C ASN A 43 0.28 -11.48 -6.69
N VAL A 44 0.59 -10.79 -5.59
CA VAL A 44 -0.45 -10.27 -4.69
C VAL A 44 -1.20 -9.13 -5.36
N LEU A 45 -0.50 -8.23 -6.04
CA LEU A 45 -1.12 -7.10 -6.73
C LEU A 45 -2.00 -7.55 -7.90
N ARG A 46 -1.60 -8.56 -8.67
CA ARG A 46 -2.43 -9.16 -9.73
C ARG A 46 -3.67 -9.87 -9.19
N CYS A 47 -3.65 -10.35 -7.95
CA CYS A 47 -4.85 -10.88 -7.30
C CYS A 47 -5.78 -9.76 -6.82
N ALA A 48 -5.23 -8.61 -6.40
CA ALA A 48 -6.01 -7.48 -5.90
C ALA A 48 -6.58 -6.59 -7.01
N CYS A 49 -5.89 -6.49 -8.14
CA CYS A 49 -6.23 -5.60 -9.26
C CYS A 49 -6.70 -6.39 -10.49
N SER A 50 -7.66 -5.82 -11.22
CA SER A 50 -8.02 -6.24 -12.58
C SER A 50 -7.49 -5.22 -13.60
N PRO A 51 -7.25 -5.57 -14.87
CA PRO A 51 -6.74 -4.62 -15.86
C PRO A 51 -7.60 -3.35 -16.05
N GLY A 52 -8.90 -3.44 -15.76
CA GLY A 52 -9.83 -2.30 -15.80
C GLY A 52 -9.98 -1.55 -14.47
N SER A 53 -9.31 -1.97 -13.41
CA SER A 53 -9.38 -1.32 -12.10
C SER A 53 -8.76 0.05 -12.12
N THR A 54 -9.42 1.02 -11.47
CA THR A 54 -8.82 2.30 -11.13
C THR A 54 -8.02 2.14 -9.84
N VAL A 55 -6.71 2.33 -9.92
CA VAL A 55 -5.78 2.13 -8.80
C VAL A 55 -5.28 3.47 -8.27
N LEU A 56 -5.39 3.68 -6.97
CA LEU A 56 -4.77 4.78 -6.24
C LEU A 56 -3.50 4.28 -5.56
N HIS A 57 -2.37 4.96 -5.77
CA HIS A 57 -1.17 4.79 -4.96
C HIS A 57 -1.10 5.91 -3.94
N ALA A 58 -1.41 5.61 -2.68
CA ALA A 58 -1.43 6.56 -1.58
C ALA A 58 -0.04 6.68 -0.95
N GLY A 59 0.54 7.91 -0.96
CA GLY A 59 1.91 8.14 -0.51
C GLY A 59 2.95 7.42 -1.37
N CYS A 60 2.87 7.62 -2.69
CA CYS A 60 3.68 6.85 -3.65
C CYS A 60 5.19 7.11 -3.54
N GLY A 61 5.60 8.24 -2.93
CA GLY A 61 7.00 8.65 -2.89
C GLY A 61 7.63 8.71 -4.28
N ILE A 62 8.87 8.26 -4.37
CA ILE A 62 9.59 8.08 -5.65
C ILE A 62 9.79 6.61 -6.00
N SER A 63 8.87 5.75 -5.59
CA SER A 63 8.84 4.32 -5.93
C SER A 63 8.50 4.08 -7.40
N SER A 64 9.07 3.04 -8.00
CA SER A 64 8.75 2.60 -9.36
C SER A 64 7.50 1.71 -9.44
N LEU A 65 6.86 1.43 -8.32
CA LEU A 65 5.76 0.46 -8.23
C LEU A 65 4.60 0.78 -9.18
N SER A 66 4.19 2.05 -9.22
CA SER A 66 3.06 2.48 -10.06
C SER A 66 3.39 2.37 -11.55
N GLN A 67 4.63 2.69 -11.96
CA GLN A 67 5.08 2.56 -13.35
C GLN A 67 5.15 1.09 -13.77
N ALA A 68 5.69 0.23 -12.91
CA ALA A 68 5.81 -1.19 -13.20
C ALA A 68 4.42 -1.86 -13.28
N LEU A 69 3.49 -1.47 -12.42
CA LEU A 69 2.10 -1.93 -12.48
C LEU A 69 1.41 -1.44 -13.77
N TYR A 70 1.68 -0.19 -14.20
CA TYR A 70 1.17 0.34 -15.47
C TYR A 70 1.69 -0.46 -16.65
N ASP A 71 2.98 -0.76 -16.68
CA ASP A 71 3.62 -1.52 -17.76
C ASP A 71 3.12 -2.97 -17.82
N ASP A 72 2.68 -3.52 -16.69
CA ASP A 72 2.01 -4.82 -16.59
C ASP A 72 0.54 -4.80 -17.06
N GLY A 73 0.02 -3.66 -17.53
CA GLY A 73 -1.29 -3.53 -18.16
C GLY A 73 -2.38 -2.91 -17.29
N PHE A 74 -2.09 -2.53 -16.04
CA PHE A 74 -3.03 -1.82 -15.17
C PHE A 74 -2.92 -0.31 -15.44
N ARG A 75 -3.69 0.18 -16.43
CA ARG A 75 -3.48 1.50 -17.03
C ARG A 75 -4.11 2.67 -16.25
N HIS A 76 -5.23 2.43 -15.58
CA HIS A 76 -5.99 3.48 -14.89
C HIS A 76 -5.44 3.70 -13.49
N GLN A 77 -4.43 4.54 -13.36
CA GLN A 77 -3.75 4.78 -12.10
C GLN A 77 -3.68 6.26 -11.74
N VAL A 78 -3.74 6.53 -10.44
CA VAL A 78 -3.44 7.84 -9.85
C VAL A 78 -2.43 7.63 -8.73
N ALA A 79 -1.26 8.24 -8.86
CA ALA A 79 -0.24 8.27 -7.83
C ALA A 79 -0.28 9.61 -7.09
N VAL A 80 -0.34 9.57 -5.77
CA VAL A 80 -0.40 10.78 -4.95
C VAL A 80 0.63 10.74 -3.84
N ASP A 81 1.17 11.90 -3.52
CA ASP A 81 2.04 12.13 -2.38
C ASP A 81 1.87 13.58 -1.90
N PHE A 82 2.07 13.84 -0.63
CA PHE A 82 1.99 15.21 -0.11
C PHE A 82 3.18 16.07 -0.54
N SER A 83 4.31 15.42 -0.87
CA SER A 83 5.53 16.09 -1.30
C SER A 83 5.45 16.50 -2.76
N GLU A 84 5.51 17.81 -3.01
CA GLU A 84 5.59 18.35 -4.36
C GLU A 84 6.84 17.86 -5.09
N GLN A 85 7.96 17.73 -4.37
CA GLN A 85 9.22 17.27 -4.93
C GLN A 85 9.15 15.81 -5.37
N CYS A 86 8.51 14.94 -4.56
CA CYS A 86 8.23 13.57 -4.96
C CYS A 86 7.40 13.55 -6.26
N MET A 87 6.35 14.34 -6.35
CA MET A 87 5.44 14.34 -7.50
C MET A 87 6.07 14.94 -8.76
N LEU A 88 6.94 15.93 -8.63
CA LEU A 88 7.73 16.44 -9.76
C LEU A 88 8.65 15.34 -10.29
N ARG A 89 9.37 14.66 -9.41
CA ARG A 89 10.27 13.56 -9.78
C ARG A 89 9.50 12.37 -10.38
N GLN A 90 8.35 12.02 -9.83
CA GLN A 90 7.48 10.98 -10.40
C GLN A 90 7.07 11.30 -11.83
N ARG A 91 6.72 12.56 -12.12
CA ARG A 91 6.37 12.99 -13.48
C ARG A 91 7.54 12.88 -14.45
N GLU A 92 8.75 13.25 -14.01
CA GLU A 92 9.97 13.09 -14.81
C GLU A 92 10.26 11.62 -15.13
N LEU A 93 10.15 10.75 -14.14
CA LEU A 93 10.42 9.32 -14.27
C LEU A 93 9.31 8.57 -15.05
N CYS A 94 8.05 8.98 -14.91
CA CYS A 94 6.95 8.42 -15.71
C CYS A 94 7.08 8.74 -17.19
N GLY A 95 7.48 9.98 -17.50
CA GLY A 95 7.64 10.46 -18.85
C GLY A 95 6.36 10.36 -19.72
N PRO A 96 6.48 10.67 -21.01
CA PRO A 96 5.35 10.62 -21.94
C PRO A 96 4.88 9.19 -22.30
N ALA A 97 5.61 8.17 -21.85
CA ALA A 97 5.29 6.78 -22.17
C ALA A 97 4.04 6.25 -21.45
N ARG A 98 3.58 6.95 -20.39
CA ARG A 98 2.44 6.52 -19.56
C ARG A 98 1.37 7.62 -19.44
N PRO A 99 0.70 7.97 -20.56
CA PRO A 99 -0.18 9.14 -20.65
C PRO A 99 -1.46 9.03 -19.81
N GLU A 100 -1.89 7.83 -19.46
CA GLU A 100 -3.10 7.58 -18.67
C GLU A 100 -2.82 7.59 -17.15
N MET A 101 -1.56 7.73 -16.75
CA MET A 101 -1.15 7.74 -15.36
C MET A 101 -1.29 9.14 -14.77
N GLY A 102 -2.21 9.29 -13.80
CA GLY A 102 -2.38 10.52 -13.04
C GLY A 102 -1.29 10.66 -11.97
N ASN A 103 -0.76 11.89 -11.80
CA ASN A 103 0.18 12.23 -10.73
C ASN A 103 -0.25 13.54 -10.08
N ALA A 104 -0.52 13.55 -8.78
CA ALA A 104 -1.02 14.73 -8.09
C ALA A 104 -0.42 14.90 -6.68
N VAL A 105 -0.18 16.13 -6.28
CA VAL A 105 0.16 16.47 -4.90
C VAL A 105 -1.11 16.41 -4.06
N MET A 106 -1.18 15.44 -3.15
CA MET A 106 -2.30 15.26 -2.24
C MET A 106 -1.82 14.67 -0.92
N ASP A 107 -2.41 15.10 0.17
CA ASP A 107 -2.28 14.47 1.47
C ASP A 107 -3.27 13.31 1.57
N CYS A 108 -2.81 12.13 1.98
CA CYS A 108 -3.65 10.93 2.09
C CYS A 108 -4.73 11.06 3.17
N THR A 109 -4.56 11.96 4.12
CA THR A 109 -5.57 12.30 5.14
C THR A 109 -6.65 13.25 4.62
N ARG A 110 -6.49 13.76 3.38
CA ARG A 110 -7.42 14.69 2.72
C ARG A 110 -7.32 14.60 1.20
N LEU A 111 -7.81 13.54 0.63
CA LEU A 111 -7.76 13.29 -0.81
C LEU A 111 -8.74 14.17 -1.59
N GLY A 112 -8.24 14.84 -2.63
CA GLY A 112 -9.07 15.62 -3.57
C GLY A 112 -9.80 14.77 -4.63
N LEU A 113 -9.99 13.47 -4.37
CA LEU A 113 -10.64 12.54 -5.29
C LEU A 113 -12.15 12.45 -5.01
N ARG A 114 -12.91 12.11 -6.05
CA ARG A 114 -14.36 11.91 -5.91
C ARG A 114 -14.65 10.66 -5.08
N PRO A 115 -15.74 10.66 -4.27
CA PRO A 115 -16.21 9.44 -3.62
C PRO A 115 -16.45 8.31 -4.62
N ALA A 116 -16.25 7.07 -4.21
CA ALA A 116 -16.51 5.86 -4.97
C ALA A 116 -15.93 5.88 -6.41
N SER A 117 -14.69 6.37 -6.54
CA SER A 117 -14.00 6.51 -7.83
C SER A 117 -12.82 5.55 -8.03
N VAL A 118 -12.40 4.84 -6.99
CA VAL A 118 -11.22 3.98 -6.94
C VAL A 118 -11.65 2.54 -6.66
N ASP A 119 -11.08 1.58 -7.37
CA ASP A 119 -11.32 0.14 -7.12
C ASP A 119 -10.31 -0.44 -6.14
N VAL A 120 -9.05 -0.01 -6.20
CA VAL A 120 -7.97 -0.48 -5.34
C VAL A 120 -7.12 0.70 -4.88
N CYS A 121 -6.94 0.84 -3.56
CA CYS A 121 -5.97 1.75 -2.97
C CYS A 121 -4.75 0.94 -2.52
N ILE A 122 -3.58 1.24 -3.05
CA ILE A 122 -2.30 0.65 -2.65
C ILE A 122 -1.59 1.65 -1.73
N ASP A 123 -1.31 1.20 -0.53
CA ASP A 123 -0.51 1.89 0.49
C ASP A 123 0.76 1.08 0.73
N LYS A 124 1.92 1.61 0.38
CA LYS A 124 3.22 0.98 0.64
C LYS A 124 4.04 1.85 1.58
N GLY A 125 3.89 1.62 2.88
CA GLY A 125 4.64 2.30 3.93
C GLY A 125 4.07 3.64 4.38
N THR A 126 2.96 4.11 3.82
CA THR A 126 2.34 5.39 4.26
C THR A 126 1.69 5.22 5.63
N LEU A 127 0.95 4.13 5.84
CA LEU A 127 0.44 3.78 7.17
C LEU A 127 1.57 3.65 8.19
N ASP A 128 2.69 3.00 7.80
CA ASP A 128 3.86 2.87 8.67
C ASP A 128 4.43 4.23 9.06
N ALA A 129 4.50 5.17 8.12
CA ALA A 129 4.95 6.54 8.40
C ALA A 129 4.00 7.29 9.34
N LEU A 130 2.68 7.18 9.14
CA LEU A 130 1.69 7.78 10.03
C LEU A 130 1.74 7.19 11.45
N LEU A 131 2.01 5.89 11.57
CA LEU A 131 2.20 5.24 12.88
C LEU A 131 3.49 5.66 13.60
N CYS A 132 4.43 6.30 12.90
CA CYS A 132 5.65 6.88 13.49
C CYS A 132 5.47 8.32 13.98
N ILE A 133 4.32 8.95 13.81
CA ILE A 133 4.03 10.30 14.33
C ILE A 133 3.93 10.22 15.86
N ASP A 134 4.69 11.06 16.57
CA ASP A 134 4.73 11.05 18.04
C ASP A 134 3.40 11.48 18.67
N GLU A 135 2.78 12.54 18.15
CA GLU A 135 1.51 13.07 18.63
C GLU A 135 0.51 13.21 17.48
N GLY A 136 -0.69 12.65 17.62
CA GLY A 136 -1.73 12.71 16.59
C GLY A 136 -1.67 11.58 15.55
N SER A 137 -0.92 10.52 15.83
CA SER A 137 -0.82 9.33 14.97
C SER A 137 -2.19 8.68 14.75
N GLU A 138 -2.97 8.49 15.81
CA GLU A 138 -4.29 7.86 15.72
C GLU A 138 -5.26 8.67 14.85
N GLU A 139 -5.27 9.99 15.03
CA GLU A 139 -6.08 10.91 14.24
C GLU A 139 -5.66 10.93 12.76
N ALA A 140 -4.35 10.91 12.48
CA ALA A 140 -3.84 10.88 11.11
C ALA A 140 -4.19 9.57 10.40
N VAL A 141 -4.04 8.45 11.09
CA VAL A 141 -4.41 7.13 10.58
C VAL A 141 -5.92 7.03 10.33
N ALA A 142 -6.74 7.50 11.28
CA ALA A 142 -8.19 7.53 11.13
C ALA A 142 -8.62 8.39 9.94
N ALA A 143 -8.03 9.58 9.80
CA ALA A 143 -8.31 10.47 8.67
C ALA A 143 -7.93 9.85 7.32
N MET A 144 -6.78 9.17 7.23
CA MET A 144 -6.39 8.43 6.03
C MET A 144 -7.36 7.30 5.72
N ALA A 145 -7.75 6.51 6.71
CA ALA A 145 -8.68 5.40 6.53
C ALA A 145 -10.08 5.89 6.07
N ASP A 146 -10.56 7.00 6.63
CA ASP A 146 -11.82 7.63 6.22
C ASP A 146 -11.77 8.11 4.76
N GLU A 147 -10.66 8.72 4.35
CA GLU A 147 -10.48 9.14 2.97
C GLU A 147 -10.36 7.95 2.01
N VAL A 148 -9.60 6.92 2.37
CA VAL A 148 -9.52 5.69 1.57
C VAL A 148 -10.92 5.06 1.43
N ARG A 149 -11.68 4.96 2.52
CA ARG A 149 -13.06 4.46 2.50
C ARG A 149 -13.96 5.30 1.60
N ARG A 150 -13.87 6.62 1.69
CA ARG A 150 -14.68 7.54 0.90
C ARG A 150 -14.42 7.41 -0.60
N VAL A 151 -13.16 7.25 -1.00
CA VAL A 151 -12.79 7.19 -2.44
C VAL A 151 -12.95 5.79 -3.03
N LEU A 152 -12.88 4.73 -2.23
CA LEU A 152 -13.11 3.37 -2.69
C LEU A 152 -14.56 3.16 -3.11
N ARG A 153 -14.74 2.41 -4.19
CA ARG A 153 -16.06 1.88 -4.59
C ARG A 153 -16.52 0.82 -3.60
N LEU A 154 -17.81 0.53 -3.63
CA LEU A 154 -18.35 -0.65 -2.96
C LEU A 154 -17.57 -1.88 -3.45
N ASP A 155 -17.15 -2.74 -2.54
CA ASP A 155 -16.26 -3.89 -2.81
C ASP A 155 -14.82 -3.53 -3.21
N GLY A 156 -14.41 -2.27 -3.18
CA GLY A 156 -13.03 -1.86 -3.38
C GLY A 156 -12.09 -2.41 -2.29
N LEU A 157 -10.80 -2.48 -2.61
CA LEU A 157 -9.78 -3.00 -1.71
C LEU A 157 -8.79 -1.93 -1.28
N TRP A 158 -8.48 -1.89 0.01
CA TRP A 158 -7.29 -1.23 0.52
C TRP A 158 -6.19 -2.27 0.71
N VAL A 159 -5.12 -2.17 -0.07
CA VAL A 159 -3.95 -3.06 -0.01
C VAL A 159 -2.84 -2.32 0.74
N ILE A 160 -2.52 -2.80 1.94
CA ILE A 160 -1.49 -2.22 2.80
C ILE A 160 -0.25 -3.09 2.75
N ILE A 161 0.89 -2.50 2.43
CA ILE A 161 2.20 -3.16 2.39
C ILE A 161 3.04 -2.56 3.51
N SER A 162 3.36 -3.35 4.52
CA SER A 162 3.88 -2.88 5.82
C SER A 162 4.88 -3.85 6.42
N PHE A 163 5.86 -3.34 7.17
CA PHE A 163 6.69 -4.15 8.06
C PHE A 163 6.03 -4.42 9.42
N ASN A 164 4.95 -3.70 9.74
CA ASN A 164 4.22 -3.94 10.96
C ASN A 164 3.44 -5.27 10.89
N SER A 165 3.52 -6.04 11.97
CA SER A 165 2.87 -7.33 12.08
C SER A 165 1.34 -7.23 12.15
N PRO A 166 0.59 -8.32 11.92
CA PRO A 166 -0.86 -8.34 12.07
C PRO A 166 -1.35 -7.88 13.44
N SER A 167 -0.57 -8.10 14.49
CA SER A 167 -0.93 -7.61 15.83
C SER A 167 -0.94 -6.09 15.97
N THR A 168 -0.27 -5.39 15.07
CA THR A 168 -0.28 -3.91 15.00
C THR A 168 -1.30 -3.41 14.00
N VAL A 169 -1.28 -3.91 12.76
CA VAL A 169 -2.08 -3.37 11.66
C VAL A 169 -3.57 -3.74 11.79
N VAL A 170 -3.89 -4.97 12.21
CA VAL A 170 -5.29 -5.43 12.26
C VAL A 170 -6.13 -4.59 13.24
N PRO A 171 -5.71 -4.34 14.50
CA PRO A 171 -6.48 -3.48 15.39
C PRO A 171 -6.65 -2.06 14.87
N VAL A 172 -5.64 -1.51 14.19
CA VAL A 172 -5.70 -0.17 13.59
C VAL A 172 -6.76 -0.11 12.49
N VAL A 173 -6.73 -1.09 11.56
CA VAL A 173 -7.70 -1.16 10.46
C VAL A 173 -9.11 -1.43 10.96
N GLU A 174 -9.29 -2.28 11.98
CA GLU A 174 -10.60 -2.58 12.58
C GLU A 174 -11.16 -1.37 13.34
N ALA A 175 -10.32 -0.59 14.03
CA ALA A 175 -10.73 0.62 14.72
C ALA A 175 -11.21 1.74 13.75
N CYS A 176 -10.71 1.73 12.52
CA CYS A 176 -11.07 2.69 11.48
C CYS A 176 -12.40 2.35 10.77
N HIS A 177 -13.45 2.00 11.52
CA HIS A 177 -14.82 1.77 11.05
C HIS A 177 -15.02 0.68 9.97
N ALA A 178 -15.42 -0.51 10.44
CA ALA A 178 -15.96 -1.60 9.62
C ALA A 178 -15.05 -2.10 8.48
N ALA A 179 -13.73 -1.98 8.63
CA ALA A 179 -12.82 -2.66 7.72
C ALA A 179 -12.76 -4.14 8.08
N ALA A 180 -13.01 -5.01 7.10
CA ALA A 180 -12.78 -6.44 7.24
C ALA A 180 -11.44 -6.80 6.59
N LEU A 181 -10.52 -7.37 7.36
CA LEU A 181 -9.34 -7.98 6.78
C LEU A 181 -9.77 -9.19 5.94
N VAL A 182 -9.50 -9.13 4.64
CA VAL A 182 -9.86 -10.20 3.69
C VAL A 182 -8.72 -11.20 3.55
N ALA A 183 -7.47 -10.70 3.50
CA ALA A 183 -6.28 -11.55 3.37
C ALA A 183 -5.05 -10.86 3.99
N CYS A 184 -4.12 -11.68 4.47
CA CYS A 184 -2.80 -11.26 4.87
C CYS A 184 -1.77 -12.22 4.29
N HIS A 185 -0.77 -11.68 3.57
CA HIS A 185 0.33 -12.45 3.02
C HIS A 185 1.63 -12.02 3.70
N ALA A 186 2.42 -12.99 4.14
CA ALA A 186 3.77 -12.75 4.66
C ALA A 186 4.80 -13.04 3.56
N LEU A 187 5.59 -12.04 3.22
CA LEU A 187 6.69 -12.15 2.26
C LEU A 187 8.01 -12.09 3.04
N HIS A 188 8.81 -13.12 2.93
CA HIS A 188 10.12 -13.18 3.58
C HIS A 188 11.17 -12.54 2.67
N SER A 189 11.83 -11.51 3.16
CA SER A 189 12.95 -10.83 2.50
C SER A 189 14.20 -10.90 3.37
N GLY A 190 15.37 -10.58 2.81
CA GLY A 190 16.62 -10.49 3.58
C GLY A 190 16.57 -9.47 4.73
N ASN A 191 15.61 -8.55 4.72
CA ASN A 191 15.43 -7.49 5.72
C ASN A 191 14.33 -7.80 6.74
N GLY A 192 13.73 -9.01 6.70
CA GLY A 192 12.67 -9.42 7.63
C GLY A 192 11.40 -9.90 6.93
N VAL A 193 10.29 -9.86 7.65
CA VAL A 193 8.98 -10.24 7.13
C VAL A 193 8.22 -8.97 6.73
N LEU A 194 7.83 -8.91 5.47
CA LEU A 194 6.94 -7.90 4.93
C LEU A 194 5.53 -8.49 4.85
N TYR A 195 4.54 -7.75 5.32
CA TYR A 195 3.14 -8.17 5.27
C TYR A 195 2.38 -7.38 4.22
N VAL A 196 1.50 -8.06 3.50
CA VAL A 196 0.56 -7.44 2.57
C VAL A 196 -0.85 -7.78 3.03
N TYR A 197 -1.56 -6.75 3.46
CA TYR A 197 -2.95 -6.85 3.92
C TYR A 197 -3.88 -6.41 2.80
N SER A 198 -4.94 -7.18 2.56
CA SER A 198 -6.04 -6.78 1.70
C SER A 198 -7.28 -6.58 2.56
N CYS A 199 -7.77 -5.35 2.63
CA CYS A 199 -8.88 -4.96 3.49
C CYS A 199 -10.05 -4.50 2.63
N LYS A 200 -11.27 -4.98 2.92
CA LYS A 200 -12.52 -4.39 2.44
C LYS A 200 -13.03 -3.42 3.49
N LEU A 201 -13.40 -2.24 3.04
CA LEU A 201 -14.04 -1.27 3.90
C LEU A 201 -15.56 -1.43 3.76
N GLY A 202 -16.24 -1.70 4.87
CA GLY A 202 -17.69 -1.90 4.89
C GLY A 202 -18.46 -0.61 4.58
N PRO A 203 -19.76 -0.71 4.23
CA PRO A 203 -20.64 0.46 4.16
C PRO A 203 -20.72 1.13 5.53
N ASP A 204 -21.07 2.43 5.56
CA ASP A 204 -21.34 3.18 6.79
C ASP A 204 -22.53 2.56 7.54
N GLU A 205 -22.28 1.59 8.39
CA GLU A 205 -23.26 1.13 9.36
C GLU A 205 -23.11 2.01 10.61
N PRO A 206 -24.21 2.53 11.18
CA PRO A 206 -24.13 3.28 12.43
C PRO A 206 -23.57 2.38 13.54
N ALA A 207 -22.64 2.92 14.32
CA ALA A 207 -22.01 2.26 15.45
C ALA A 207 -23.05 1.56 16.34
N GLY A 208 -23.13 0.23 16.27
CA GLY A 208 -24.11 -0.58 17.04
C GLY A 208 -24.37 -1.97 16.48
N ALA A 209 -23.94 -2.31 15.28
CA ALA A 209 -24.05 -3.66 14.77
C ALA A 209 -22.94 -4.55 15.34
N ASP A 210 -23.34 -5.64 15.98
CA ASP A 210 -22.47 -6.66 16.59
C ASP A 210 -21.63 -7.34 15.51
N VAL A 211 -20.41 -6.85 15.26
CA VAL A 211 -19.47 -7.43 14.28
C VAL A 211 -18.86 -8.68 14.91
N ARG A 212 -19.63 -9.78 14.91
CA ARG A 212 -19.12 -11.09 15.28
C ARG A 212 -18.55 -11.80 14.07
N SER A 213 -17.23 -12.00 14.10
CA SER A 213 -16.54 -13.09 13.39
C SER A 213 -16.59 -13.03 11.87
N ALA A 214 -15.85 -12.10 11.27
CA ALA A 214 -15.30 -12.35 9.94
C ALA A 214 -14.13 -13.32 10.09
N SER A 215 -14.30 -14.55 9.60
CA SER A 215 -13.22 -15.53 9.56
C SER A 215 -12.10 -15.01 8.67
N LEU A 216 -10.89 -14.90 9.21
CA LEU A 216 -9.67 -14.61 8.47
C LEU A 216 -9.41 -15.72 7.46
N HIS A 217 -9.53 -15.43 6.18
CA HIS A 217 -9.15 -16.35 5.11
C HIS A 217 -7.77 -15.97 4.56
N LEU A 218 -6.77 -16.81 4.83
CA LEU A 218 -5.50 -16.73 4.09
C LEU A 218 -5.72 -17.34 2.69
N CYS A 219 -5.53 -16.55 1.67
CA CYS A 219 -5.51 -17.06 0.31
C CYS A 219 -4.33 -18.02 0.15
N ALA A 220 -4.56 -19.23 -0.39
CA ALA A 220 -3.57 -20.28 -0.58
C ALA A 220 -2.46 -19.96 -1.61
N CYS A 221 -2.32 -18.71 -2.04
CA CYS A 221 -1.19 -18.24 -2.84
C CYS A 221 0.14 -18.14 -2.06
N ALA A 222 0.16 -18.53 -0.79
CA ALA A 222 1.30 -18.41 0.14
C ALA A 222 2.46 -19.40 -0.10
N GLN A 223 2.43 -20.21 -1.16
CA GLN A 223 3.58 -21.01 -1.56
C GLN A 223 4.13 -20.47 -2.90
N LEU A 224 4.74 -19.28 -2.84
CA LEU A 224 5.55 -18.81 -3.95
C LEU A 224 6.91 -19.53 -3.90
N PRO A 225 7.36 -20.15 -5.01
CA PRO A 225 8.72 -20.70 -5.08
C PRO A 225 9.74 -19.55 -4.94
N PRO A 226 10.95 -19.83 -4.45
CA PRO A 226 12.01 -18.84 -4.37
C PRO A 226 12.27 -18.26 -5.75
N VAL A 227 12.59 -16.96 -5.81
CA VAL A 227 12.78 -16.16 -7.03
C VAL A 227 14.03 -16.61 -7.80
N HIS A 228 13.99 -17.80 -8.38
CA HIS A 228 14.99 -18.32 -9.33
C HIS A 228 14.33 -19.24 -10.35
N ALA A 229 13.31 -18.78 -11.05
CA ALA A 229 12.93 -19.35 -12.35
C ALA A 229 11.90 -18.41 -13.00
N ALA A 230 12.32 -17.75 -14.07
CA ALA A 230 11.42 -17.10 -14.99
C ALA A 230 10.56 -18.18 -15.69
N SER A 231 9.39 -18.41 -15.16
CA SER A 231 8.31 -19.10 -15.86
C SER A 231 7.04 -18.29 -15.63
N PRO A 232 6.33 -17.93 -16.70
CA PRO A 232 5.08 -17.20 -16.56
C PRO A 232 4.11 -18.10 -15.80
N CYS A 233 3.72 -17.67 -14.60
CA CYS A 233 2.61 -18.28 -13.90
C CYS A 233 1.37 -18.06 -14.76
N LEU A 234 0.89 -19.09 -15.43
CA LEU A 234 -0.41 -19.11 -16.08
C LEU A 234 -1.48 -19.11 -14.99
N CYS A 235 -1.71 -17.95 -14.39
CA CYS A 235 -2.99 -17.71 -13.76
C CYS A 235 -4.01 -17.65 -14.91
N PRO A 236 -5.04 -18.50 -14.95
CA PRO A 236 -6.13 -18.31 -15.89
C PRO A 236 -6.69 -16.91 -15.70
N ALA A 237 -7.10 -16.27 -16.81
CA ALA A 237 -7.78 -14.98 -16.78
C ALA A 237 -8.83 -14.98 -15.65
N PRO A 238 -8.95 -13.89 -14.87
CA PRO A 238 -9.82 -13.86 -13.71
C PRO A 238 -11.23 -14.22 -14.14
N ALA A 239 -11.69 -15.40 -13.69
CA ALA A 239 -13.10 -15.68 -13.63
C ALA A 239 -13.74 -14.67 -12.66
N PRO A 240 -15.00 -14.24 -12.87
CA PRO A 240 -15.68 -13.34 -11.95
C PRO A 240 -15.59 -13.89 -10.50
N PRO A 241 -15.65 -13.07 -9.45
CA PRO A 241 -15.16 -13.33 -8.09
C PRO A 241 -15.96 -14.37 -7.30
N ALA A 242 -16.11 -15.58 -7.82
CA ALA A 242 -16.84 -16.66 -7.16
C ALA A 242 -15.99 -17.86 -6.73
N HIS A 243 -14.69 -17.89 -7.01
CA HIS A 243 -13.87 -19.07 -6.73
C HIS A 243 -12.49 -18.75 -6.15
N CYS A 244 -12.43 -18.04 -4.99
CA CYS A 244 -11.41 -18.32 -4.01
C CYS A 244 -11.94 -19.45 -3.13
N THR A 245 -11.41 -20.65 -3.27
CA THR A 245 -11.76 -21.77 -2.40
C THR A 245 -11.11 -21.55 -1.04
N ASP A 246 -11.97 -21.44 -0.04
CA ASP A 246 -11.65 -21.28 1.36
C ASP A 246 -10.77 -22.42 1.88
N ALA A 247 -9.58 -22.10 2.33
CA ALA A 247 -8.80 -22.94 3.21
C ALA A 247 -8.60 -22.20 4.54
N PRO A 248 -8.91 -22.81 5.69
CA PRO A 248 -8.82 -22.14 6.98
C PRO A 248 -7.38 -21.87 7.35
N LEU A 249 -7.13 -20.67 7.87
CA LEU A 249 -5.89 -20.19 8.44
C LEU A 249 -5.41 -21.06 9.60
N ARG A 250 -4.21 -21.57 9.51
CA ARG A 250 -3.42 -21.89 10.69
C ARG A 250 -2.41 -20.76 10.91
N LEU A 251 -2.56 -20.07 12.04
CA LEU A 251 -1.55 -19.18 12.57
C LEU A 251 -0.32 -20.02 12.97
N CYS A 252 0.81 -19.73 12.39
CA CYS A 252 2.13 -20.00 12.97
C CYS A 252 2.79 -18.68 13.30
#